data_5acebdfffd0e12b1bf809ebc01cb2d28
#
_entry.id   5acebdfffd0e12b1bf809ebc01cb2d28
#
_cell.length_a   1.000
_cell.length_b   1.000
_cell.length_c   1.000
_cell.angle_alpha   90.00
_cell.angle_beta   90.00
_cell.angle_gamma   90.00
#
_symmetry.space_group_name_H-M   'P 1'
#
loop_
_entity.id
_entity.type
_entity.pdbx_description
1 polymer ?
#
loop_
_entity_poly.entity_id
_entity_poly.type
_entity_poly.pdbx_seq_one_letter_code
_entity_poly.pdbx_strand_id
1 'polypeptide(L)'
;MKKNQIILGDSIQEMKKLKDHSVDFIFADPPYNLQLKDTLYRPDQTTVEAVTQDWDKFSTYKEYDQFTNAWLNECKRVLKKGGALWVIGSYHNILRVGSTIQDEGLWILNDIIWHKTNPMPNFRGTRFTNAHETLLWCTTSREAKYTFNYQNLKELNEGKQMRSDWYIPILSLIHISEPTRQAE
;
A
#
# COMPACT_ATOMS: atom_id res chain seq x y z
N MET A 1 -24.48 -4.08 3.60
CA MET A 1 -23.26 -4.55 4.30
C MET A 1 -23.35 -4.20 5.78
N LYS A 2 -22.90 -5.08 6.69
CA LYS A 2 -22.66 -4.69 8.08
C LYS A 2 -21.57 -3.64 8.09
N LYS A 3 -21.70 -2.58 8.90
CA LYS A 3 -20.67 -1.55 9.05
C LYS A 3 -19.55 -2.09 9.94
N ASN A 4 -18.29 -1.67 9.66
CA ASN A 4 -17.12 -1.94 10.50
C ASN A 4 -16.89 -3.43 10.79
N GLN A 5 -16.52 -4.20 9.78
CA GLN A 5 -16.19 -5.61 9.93
C GLN A 5 -14.78 -5.91 9.39
N ILE A 6 -14.12 -6.88 10.02
CA ILE A 6 -12.89 -7.48 9.53
C ILE A 6 -13.25 -8.80 8.88
N ILE A 7 -12.76 -9.05 7.68
CA ILE A 7 -13.00 -10.28 6.93
C ILE A 7 -11.65 -10.96 6.74
N LEU A 8 -11.49 -12.15 7.29
CA LEU A 8 -10.34 -13.00 7.06
C LEU A 8 -10.60 -13.89 5.86
N GLY A 9 -9.72 -13.84 4.85
CA GLY A 9 -9.86 -14.65 3.65
C GLY A 9 -8.98 -14.15 2.50
N ASP A 10 -9.05 -14.85 1.38
CA ASP A 10 -8.45 -14.40 0.13
C ASP A 10 -9.18 -13.14 -0.37
N SER A 11 -8.43 -12.06 -0.52
CA SER A 11 -9.02 -10.74 -0.84
C SER A 11 -9.76 -10.73 -2.18
N ILE A 12 -9.26 -11.46 -3.18
CA ILE A 12 -9.91 -11.56 -4.51
C ILE A 12 -11.25 -12.28 -4.37
N GLN A 13 -11.29 -13.39 -3.63
CA GLN A 13 -12.54 -14.14 -3.42
C GLN A 13 -13.55 -13.36 -2.57
N GLU A 14 -13.07 -12.60 -1.58
CA GLU A 14 -13.94 -11.76 -0.77
C GLU A 14 -14.47 -10.57 -1.57
N MET A 15 -13.67 -9.93 -2.39
CA MET A 15 -14.13 -8.86 -3.28
C MET A 15 -15.17 -9.34 -4.29
N LYS A 16 -15.07 -10.55 -4.82
CA LYS A 16 -16.09 -11.14 -5.73
C LYS A 16 -17.50 -11.20 -5.11
N LYS A 17 -17.61 -11.22 -3.79
CA LYS A 17 -18.90 -11.19 -3.08
C LYS A 17 -19.53 -9.79 -3.01
N LEU A 18 -18.74 -8.75 -3.30
CA LEU A 18 -19.20 -7.36 -3.32
C LEU A 18 -19.88 -7.05 -4.65
N LYS A 19 -20.90 -6.17 -4.58
CA LYS A 19 -21.59 -5.69 -5.76
C LYS A 19 -20.69 -4.76 -6.57
N ASP A 20 -20.85 -4.74 -7.88
CA ASP A 20 -20.21 -3.76 -8.75
C ASP A 20 -20.54 -2.34 -8.30
N HIS A 21 -19.56 -1.46 -8.40
CA HIS A 21 -19.71 -0.03 -8.10
C HIS A 21 -20.31 0.26 -6.71
N SER A 22 -19.90 -0.51 -5.69
CA SER A 22 -20.41 -0.39 -4.33
C SER A 22 -19.44 0.24 -3.33
N VAL A 23 -18.17 0.39 -3.69
CA VAL A 23 -17.08 0.85 -2.82
C VAL A 23 -16.63 2.25 -3.23
N ASP A 24 -16.52 3.18 -2.28
CA ASP A 24 -16.08 4.54 -2.55
C ASP A 24 -14.55 4.68 -2.54
N PHE A 25 -13.88 3.87 -1.72
CA PHE A 25 -12.44 3.98 -1.47
C PHE A 25 -11.84 2.61 -1.20
N ILE A 26 -10.68 2.34 -1.78
CA ILE A 26 -9.84 1.16 -1.50
C ILE A 26 -8.44 1.65 -1.15
N PHE A 27 -7.88 1.14 -0.05
CA PHE A 27 -6.46 1.19 0.24
C PHE A 27 -5.91 -0.23 0.18
N ALA A 28 -4.95 -0.47 -0.70
CA ALA A 28 -4.37 -1.79 -0.93
C ALA A 28 -2.89 -1.80 -0.51
N ASP A 29 -2.53 -2.79 0.30
CA ASP A 29 -1.16 -3.14 0.66
C ASP A 29 -0.91 -4.59 0.19
N PRO A 30 -0.62 -4.78 -1.13
CA PRO A 30 -0.47 -6.10 -1.71
C PRO A 30 0.87 -6.74 -1.34
N PRO A 31 1.04 -8.06 -1.53
CA PRO A 31 2.34 -8.71 -1.43
C PRO A 31 3.42 -7.97 -2.21
N TYR A 32 4.60 -7.79 -1.61
CA TYR A 32 5.71 -7.04 -2.21
C TYR A 32 6.60 -7.90 -3.12
N ASN A 33 6.41 -9.22 -3.10
CA ASN A 33 7.24 -10.18 -3.83
C ASN A 33 8.73 -10.02 -3.49
N LEU A 34 9.05 -10.01 -2.22
CA LEU A 34 10.39 -9.67 -1.70
C LEU A 34 11.48 -10.62 -2.19
N GLN A 35 11.15 -11.83 -2.64
CA GLN A 35 12.05 -12.85 -3.19
C GLN A 35 13.31 -13.09 -2.35
N LEU A 36 13.16 -13.05 -1.03
CA LEU A 36 14.28 -13.24 -0.12
C LEU A 36 14.67 -14.72 -0.12
N LYS A 37 15.92 -14.98 -0.53
CA LYS A 37 16.46 -16.34 -0.64
C LYS A 37 16.95 -16.90 0.70
N ASP A 38 17.27 -16.01 1.64
CA ASP A 38 17.92 -16.35 2.91
C ASP A 38 17.13 -15.79 4.09
N THR A 39 17.23 -16.49 5.22
CA THR A 39 16.74 -15.99 6.50
C THR A 39 17.43 -14.66 6.83
N LEU A 40 16.66 -13.62 7.09
CA LEU A 40 17.20 -12.36 7.55
C LEU A 40 17.42 -12.41 9.05
N TYR A 41 18.62 -11.99 9.47
CA TYR A 41 18.99 -11.85 10.87
C TYR A 41 19.03 -10.37 11.26
N ARG A 42 18.54 -10.06 12.46
CA ARG A 42 18.77 -8.76 13.08
C ARG A 42 20.23 -8.64 13.55
N PRO A 43 20.71 -7.43 13.92
CA PRO A 43 22.07 -7.26 14.46
C PRO A 43 22.34 -8.08 15.71
N ASP A 44 21.31 -8.41 16.48
CA ASP A 44 21.34 -9.27 17.67
C ASP A 44 21.27 -10.77 17.35
N GLN A 45 21.41 -11.15 16.07
CA GLN A 45 21.33 -12.51 15.54
C GLN A 45 19.95 -13.17 15.65
N THR A 46 18.91 -12.46 16.04
CA THR A 46 17.54 -12.99 16.00
C THR A 46 16.99 -13.00 14.58
N THR A 47 16.19 -14.01 14.26
CA THR A 47 15.56 -14.15 12.93
C THR A 47 14.39 -13.16 12.75
N VAL A 48 14.21 -12.68 11.53
CA VAL A 48 13.04 -11.89 11.14
C VAL A 48 11.98 -12.81 10.55
N GLU A 49 10.97 -13.17 11.32
CA GLU A 49 9.91 -14.11 10.87
C GLU A 49 9.04 -13.58 9.72
N ALA A 50 8.92 -12.27 9.57
CA ALA A 50 8.06 -11.63 8.56
C ALA A 50 8.44 -11.90 7.10
N VAL A 51 9.58 -12.57 6.87
CA VAL A 51 10.19 -12.75 5.55
C VAL A 51 9.89 -14.12 4.93
N THR A 52 9.29 -15.03 5.68
CA THR A 52 9.12 -16.45 5.27
C THR A 52 7.69 -16.80 4.89
N GLN A 53 6.80 -15.83 4.82
CA GLN A 53 5.38 -16.05 4.53
C GLN A 53 5.17 -16.46 3.07
N ASP A 54 4.54 -17.59 2.84
CA ASP A 54 4.35 -18.17 1.50
C ASP A 54 3.46 -17.31 0.59
N TRP A 55 2.57 -16.51 1.16
CA TRP A 55 1.69 -15.62 0.40
C TRP A 55 2.44 -14.44 -0.28
N ASP A 56 3.68 -14.11 0.14
CA ASP A 56 4.53 -13.07 -0.49
C ASP A 56 5.59 -13.68 -1.43
N LYS A 57 5.46 -14.95 -1.80
CA LYS A 57 6.41 -15.64 -2.67
C LYS A 57 5.76 -16.01 -3.99
N PHE A 58 6.32 -15.49 -5.06
CA PHE A 58 5.93 -15.84 -6.42
C PHE A 58 7.12 -16.44 -7.15
N SER A 59 6.89 -17.54 -7.87
CA SER A 59 7.97 -18.25 -8.57
C SER A 59 8.53 -17.46 -9.74
N THR A 60 7.70 -16.61 -10.34
CA THR A 60 8.07 -15.77 -11.49
C THR A 60 7.38 -14.40 -11.42
N TYR A 61 7.96 -13.42 -12.09
CA TYR A 61 7.28 -12.13 -12.28
C TYR A 61 5.97 -12.26 -13.07
N LYS A 62 5.87 -13.23 -13.97
CA LYS A 62 4.63 -13.50 -14.71
C LYS A 62 3.50 -13.91 -13.77
N GLU A 63 3.79 -14.77 -12.81
CA GLU A 63 2.83 -15.19 -11.78
C GLU A 63 2.40 -14.00 -10.91
N TYR A 64 3.36 -13.17 -10.50
CA TYR A 64 3.08 -11.94 -9.76
C TYR A 64 2.19 -10.97 -10.55
N ASP A 65 2.45 -10.81 -11.85
CA ASP A 65 1.64 -9.95 -12.72
C ASP A 65 0.22 -10.49 -12.90
N GLN A 66 0.05 -11.81 -13.01
CA GLN A 66 -1.28 -12.45 -13.07
C GLN A 66 -2.06 -12.21 -11.77
N PHE A 67 -1.40 -12.37 -10.62
CA PHE A 67 -2.00 -12.05 -9.32
C PHE A 67 -2.37 -10.56 -9.23
N THR A 68 -1.45 -9.67 -9.62
CA THR A 68 -1.66 -8.22 -9.60
C THR A 68 -2.85 -7.82 -10.48
N ASN A 69 -2.92 -8.37 -11.68
CA ASN A 69 -4.03 -8.15 -12.59
C ASN A 69 -5.36 -8.62 -11.99
N ALA A 70 -5.38 -9.80 -11.37
CA ALA A 70 -6.59 -10.37 -10.81
C ALA A 70 -7.20 -9.51 -9.69
N TRP A 71 -6.41 -9.05 -8.72
CA TRP A 71 -6.95 -8.21 -7.65
C TRP A 71 -7.26 -6.78 -8.11
N LEU A 72 -6.48 -6.20 -9.04
CA LEU A 72 -6.78 -4.88 -9.60
C LEU A 72 -8.08 -4.86 -10.39
N ASN A 73 -8.37 -5.91 -11.14
CA ASN A 73 -9.64 -6.07 -11.85
C ASN A 73 -10.83 -6.09 -10.88
N GLU A 74 -10.71 -6.79 -9.76
CA GLU A 74 -11.75 -6.78 -8.72
C GLU A 74 -11.88 -5.39 -8.06
N CYS A 75 -10.76 -4.72 -7.77
CA CYS A 75 -10.80 -3.34 -7.27
C CYS A 75 -11.54 -2.41 -8.24
N LYS A 76 -11.21 -2.47 -9.53
CA LYS A 76 -11.87 -1.67 -10.57
C LYS A 76 -13.37 -1.97 -10.65
N ARG A 77 -13.76 -3.24 -10.59
CA ARG A 77 -15.16 -3.67 -10.64
C ARG A 77 -15.98 -3.14 -9.48
N VAL A 78 -15.45 -3.24 -8.25
CA VAL A 78 -16.19 -2.84 -7.05
C VAL A 78 -16.20 -1.34 -6.79
N LEU A 79 -15.21 -0.60 -7.31
CA LEU A 79 -15.15 0.85 -7.14
C LEU A 79 -16.30 1.56 -7.86
N LYS A 80 -16.92 2.51 -7.19
CA LYS A 80 -17.86 3.44 -7.80
C LYS A 80 -17.16 4.32 -8.84
N LYS A 81 -17.90 4.81 -9.80
CA LYS A 81 -17.39 5.81 -10.74
C LYS A 81 -16.84 7.03 -9.98
N GLY A 82 -15.57 7.33 -10.18
CA GLY A 82 -14.86 8.37 -9.42
C GLY A 82 -14.41 7.95 -8.02
N GLY A 83 -14.57 6.70 -7.65
CA GLY A 83 -13.98 6.12 -6.44
C GLY A 83 -12.46 6.16 -6.49
N ALA A 84 -11.83 6.14 -5.32
CA ALA A 84 -10.38 6.24 -5.19
C ALA A 84 -9.75 4.88 -4.83
N LEU A 85 -8.67 4.54 -5.54
CA LEU A 85 -7.77 3.45 -5.23
C LEU A 85 -6.43 4.02 -4.81
N TRP A 86 -5.95 3.60 -3.64
CA TRP A 86 -4.60 3.85 -3.17
C TRP A 86 -3.87 2.53 -3.05
N VAL A 87 -2.68 2.44 -3.61
CA VAL A 87 -1.84 1.24 -3.53
C VAL A 87 -0.48 1.64 -2.99
N ILE A 88 -0.06 1.04 -1.89
CA ILE A 88 1.28 1.21 -1.34
C ILE A 88 2.21 0.10 -1.83
N GLY A 89 3.49 0.43 -2.00
CA GLY A 89 4.51 -0.55 -2.35
C GLY A 89 5.91 0.02 -2.28
N SER A 90 6.87 -0.88 -2.37
CA SER A 90 8.29 -0.56 -2.42
C SER A 90 8.83 -0.73 -3.84
N TYR A 91 10.13 -0.45 -4.02
CA TYR A 91 10.82 -0.68 -5.30
C TYR A 91 10.75 -2.12 -5.82
N HIS A 92 10.38 -3.09 -4.98
CA HIS A 92 10.24 -4.49 -5.40
C HIS A 92 9.02 -4.72 -6.30
N ASN A 93 7.93 -3.99 -6.06
CA ASN A 93 6.65 -4.28 -6.70
C ASN A 93 5.99 -3.06 -7.36
N ILE A 94 6.18 -1.84 -6.83
CA ILE A 94 5.34 -0.69 -7.20
C ILE A 94 5.41 -0.33 -8.69
N LEU A 95 6.55 -0.53 -9.34
CA LEU A 95 6.71 -0.26 -10.77
C LEU A 95 5.86 -1.22 -11.63
N ARG A 96 5.80 -2.51 -11.25
CA ARG A 96 4.97 -3.51 -11.95
C ARG A 96 3.49 -3.29 -11.67
N VAL A 97 3.14 -3.02 -10.42
CA VAL A 97 1.77 -2.68 -10.03
C VAL A 97 1.30 -1.43 -10.76
N GLY A 98 2.15 -0.39 -10.86
CA GLY A 98 1.84 0.84 -11.58
C GLY A 98 1.62 0.62 -13.08
N SER A 99 2.42 -0.24 -13.72
CA SER A 99 2.19 -0.63 -15.11
C SER A 99 0.85 -1.34 -15.28
N THR A 100 0.55 -2.32 -14.42
CA THR A 100 -0.73 -3.04 -14.48
C THR A 100 -1.93 -2.12 -14.23
N ILE A 101 -1.83 -1.15 -13.32
CA ILE A 101 -2.86 -0.13 -13.09
C ILE A 101 -3.18 0.62 -14.40
N GLN A 102 -2.15 1.02 -15.15
CA GLN A 102 -2.32 1.72 -16.42
C GLN A 102 -2.90 0.80 -17.51
N ASP A 103 -2.42 -0.44 -17.62
CA ASP A 103 -2.89 -1.43 -18.57
C ASP A 103 -4.37 -1.77 -18.36
N GLU A 104 -4.82 -1.81 -17.10
CA GLU A 104 -6.22 -1.99 -16.72
C GLU A 104 -7.07 -0.73 -16.94
N GLY A 105 -6.49 0.39 -17.37
CA GLY A 105 -7.19 1.64 -17.66
C GLY A 105 -7.65 2.39 -16.41
N LEU A 106 -7.12 2.09 -15.25
CA LEU A 106 -7.23 2.96 -14.08
C LEU A 106 -6.33 4.19 -14.29
N TRP A 107 -6.78 5.36 -13.82
CA TRP A 107 -6.05 6.60 -14.03
C TRP A 107 -5.26 7.00 -12.78
N ILE A 108 -3.93 7.04 -12.88
CA ILE A 108 -3.06 7.51 -11.80
C ILE A 108 -3.16 9.04 -11.73
N LEU A 109 -3.56 9.54 -10.56
CA LEU A 109 -3.67 10.98 -10.26
C LEU A 109 -2.36 11.54 -9.73
N ASN A 110 -1.72 10.82 -8.80
CA ASN A 110 -0.40 11.11 -8.26
C ASN A 110 0.31 9.84 -7.82
N ASP A 111 1.63 9.91 -7.81
CA ASP A 111 2.49 9.13 -6.94
C ASP A 111 2.84 9.97 -5.70
N ILE A 112 2.80 9.36 -4.55
CA ILE A 112 3.15 9.98 -3.28
C ILE A 112 4.35 9.23 -2.69
N ILE A 113 5.38 9.94 -2.32
CA ILE A 113 6.57 9.38 -1.70
C ILE A 113 6.45 9.51 -0.18
N TRP A 114 6.29 8.38 0.48
CA TRP A 114 6.39 8.32 1.93
C TRP A 114 7.86 8.19 2.34
N HIS A 115 8.46 9.30 2.80
CA HIS A 115 9.77 9.32 3.41
C HIS A 115 9.69 8.80 4.84
N LYS A 116 10.37 7.69 5.09
CA LYS A 116 10.52 7.10 6.43
C LYS A 116 11.53 7.94 7.21
N THR A 117 11.10 8.64 8.26
CA THR A 117 12.02 9.48 9.05
C THR A 117 12.98 8.67 9.92
N ASN A 118 12.70 7.38 10.13
CA ASN A 118 13.50 6.43 10.91
C ASN A 118 13.68 5.10 10.14
N PRO A 119 14.26 5.11 8.92
CA PRO A 119 14.36 3.91 8.11
C PRO A 119 15.33 2.89 8.71
N MET A 120 15.03 1.61 8.54
CA MET A 120 15.93 0.52 8.94
C MET A 120 17.19 0.54 8.08
N PRO A 121 18.39 0.53 8.65
CA PRO A 121 19.62 0.53 7.88
C PRO A 121 19.78 -0.76 7.05
N ASN A 122 20.55 -0.68 5.97
CA ASN A 122 21.00 -1.88 5.27
C ASN A 122 22.17 -2.49 6.05
N PHE A 123 21.91 -3.54 6.81
CA PHE A 123 22.90 -4.14 7.72
C PHE A 123 24.14 -4.69 7.03
N ARG A 124 24.04 -5.10 5.76
CA ARG A 124 25.18 -5.58 4.97
C ARG A 124 26.01 -4.45 4.36
N GLY A 125 25.52 -3.21 4.38
CA GLY A 125 26.20 -2.04 3.80
C GLY A 125 26.45 -2.15 2.29
N THR A 126 25.72 -2.99 1.57
CA THR A 126 25.93 -3.29 0.15
C THR A 126 25.05 -2.50 -0.79
N ARG A 127 24.11 -1.73 -0.26
CA ARG A 127 23.20 -0.86 -1.00
C ARG A 127 22.66 0.25 -0.09
N PHE A 128 21.97 1.20 -0.68
CA PHE A 128 21.33 2.30 0.07
C PHE A 128 20.28 1.78 1.04
N THR A 129 20.09 2.51 2.14
CA THR A 129 18.96 2.31 3.05
C THR A 129 17.65 2.57 2.30
N ASN A 130 16.68 1.65 2.41
CA ASN A 130 15.35 1.86 1.83
C ASN A 130 14.55 2.86 2.68
N ALA A 131 14.70 4.14 2.37
CA ALA A 131 14.17 5.24 3.17
C ALA A 131 12.81 5.76 2.71
N HIS A 132 12.17 5.13 1.73
CA HIS A 132 10.85 5.53 1.27
C HIS A 132 10.02 4.36 0.74
N GLU A 133 8.71 4.58 0.68
CA GLU A 133 7.77 3.79 -0.10
C GLU A 133 6.95 4.71 -1.00
N THR A 134 6.35 4.13 -2.02
CA THR A 134 5.53 4.86 -2.98
C THR A 134 4.07 4.46 -2.81
N LEU A 135 3.19 5.46 -2.76
CA LEU A 135 1.76 5.25 -2.85
C LEU A 135 1.27 5.76 -4.20
N LEU A 136 0.52 4.93 -4.92
CA LEU A 136 -0.15 5.35 -6.16
C LEU A 136 -1.60 5.69 -5.83
N TRP A 137 -1.99 6.94 -6.07
CA TRP A 137 -3.37 7.38 -5.96
C TRP A 137 -4.02 7.37 -7.33
N CYS A 138 -5.09 6.60 -7.47
CA CYS A 138 -5.75 6.34 -8.74
C CYS A 138 -7.26 6.57 -8.66
N THR A 139 -7.88 6.81 -9.80
CA THR A 139 -9.33 6.78 -9.98
C THR A 139 -9.72 5.86 -11.14
N THR A 140 -11.00 5.65 -11.36
CA THR A 140 -11.54 4.63 -12.26
C THR A 140 -11.33 4.91 -13.75
N SER A 141 -11.14 6.16 -14.16
CA SER A 141 -10.78 6.56 -15.54
C SER A 141 -10.29 8.01 -15.56
N ARG A 142 -9.70 8.41 -16.67
CA ARG A 142 -9.23 9.79 -16.89
C ARG A 142 -10.34 10.84 -16.76
N GLU A 143 -11.55 10.51 -17.19
CA GLU A 143 -12.71 11.40 -17.21
C GLU A 143 -13.52 11.33 -15.91
N ALA A 144 -13.14 10.45 -14.99
CA ALA A 144 -13.87 10.26 -13.75
C ALA A 144 -13.76 11.50 -12.86
N LYS A 145 -14.89 11.94 -12.31
CA LYS A 145 -14.91 13.00 -11.30
C LYS A 145 -14.61 12.36 -9.95
N TYR A 146 -13.48 12.70 -9.38
CA TYR A 146 -13.05 12.24 -8.05
C TYR A 146 -13.17 13.35 -7.02
N THR A 147 -13.18 12.97 -5.74
CA THR A 147 -13.22 13.93 -4.62
C THR A 147 -11.79 14.25 -4.18
N PHE A 148 -11.47 15.53 -4.09
CA PHE A 148 -10.23 16.04 -3.50
C PHE A 148 -10.53 17.22 -2.59
N ASN A 149 -10.32 17.05 -1.30
CA ASN A 149 -10.66 18.04 -0.28
C ASN A 149 -9.55 19.10 -0.15
N TYR A 150 -9.31 19.85 -1.22
CA TYR A 150 -8.20 20.80 -1.35
C TYR A 150 -8.08 21.79 -0.18
N GLN A 151 -9.19 22.40 0.24
CA GLN A 151 -9.16 23.41 1.31
C GLN A 151 -8.78 22.77 2.66
N ASN A 152 -9.39 21.65 3.01
CA ASN A 152 -9.09 20.95 4.26
C ASN A 152 -7.62 20.48 4.29
N LEU A 153 -7.09 19.98 3.17
CA LEU A 153 -5.68 19.60 3.08
C LEU A 153 -4.75 20.81 3.20
N LYS A 154 -5.14 21.95 2.66
CA LYS A 154 -4.41 23.23 2.83
C LYS A 154 -4.38 23.69 4.28
N GLU A 155 -5.50 23.60 4.98
CA GLU A 155 -5.58 23.93 6.42
C GLU A 155 -4.66 23.04 7.24
N LEU A 156 -4.66 21.72 6.97
CA LEU A 156 -3.75 20.76 7.61
C LEU A 156 -2.26 21.02 7.30
N ASN A 157 -1.95 21.72 6.22
CA ASN A 157 -0.60 22.03 5.78
C ASN A 157 -0.27 23.53 5.89
N GLU A 158 -0.63 24.15 6.99
CA GLU A 158 -0.30 25.56 7.32
C GLU A 158 -0.71 26.57 6.22
N GLY A 159 -1.83 26.34 5.59
CA GLY A 159 -2.34 27.19 4.50
C GLY A 159 -1.67 26.98 3.14
N LYS A 160 -0.74 26.02 3.03
CA LYS A 160 -0.06 25.68 1.77
C LYS A 160 -0.68 24.44 1.12
N GLN A 161 -0.60 24.33 -0.19
CA GLN A 161 -1.02 23.12 -0.89
C GLN A 161 -0.25 21.89 -0.38
N MET A 162 -0.96 20.79 -0.10
CA MET A 162 -0.37 19.52 0.29
C MET A 162 0.52 19.01 -0.86
N ARG A 163 1.70 18.53 -0.50
CA ARG A 163 2.68 17.98 -1.45
C ARG A 163 2.57 16.46 -1.51
N SER A 164 3.18 15.88 -2.53
CA SER A 164 3.25 14.43 -2.72
C SER A 164 4.48 13.76 -2.06
N ASP A 165 5.15 14.46 -1.16
CA ASP A 165 6.27 13.96 -0.36
C ASP A 165 5.92 14.07 1.13
N TRP A 166 5.70 12.93 1.78
CA TRP A 166 5.26 12.86 3.16
C TRP A 166 6.35 12.29 4.06
N TYR A 167 6.61 12.96 5.17
CA TYR A 167 7.61 12.57 6.15
C TYR A 167 6.94 11.97 7.38
N ILE A 168 6.88 10.64 7.44
CA ILE A 168 6.18 9.89 8.49
C ILE A 168 7.11 8.80 9.02
N PRO A 169 7.24 8.66 10.36
CA PRO A 169 8.05 7.59 10.94
C PRO A 169 7.41 6.21 10.69
N ILE A 170 8.26 5.18 10.59
CA ILE A 170 7.79 3.79 10.66
C ILE A 170 7.34 3.54 12.10
N LEU A 171 6.14 3.00 12.26
CA LEU A 171 5.69 2.47 13.53
C LEU A 171 6.35 1.10 13.74
N SER A 172 7.23 0.99 14.72
CA SER A 172 7.79 -0.30 15.14
C SER A 172 7.12 -0.78 16.42
N LEU A 173 7.14 -2.09 16.65
CA LEU A 173 6.58 -2.69 17.87
C LEU A 173 7.16 -2.10 19.16
N ILE A 174 8.39 -1.58 19.13
CA ILE A 174 9.01 -0.91 20.28
C ILE A 174 8.42 0.49 20.55
N HIS A 175 7.66 1.07 19.60
CA HIS A 175 6.98 2.35 19.76
C HIS A 175 5.49 2.18 20.10
N ILE A 176 4.98 0.96 20.16
CA ILE A 176 3.69 0.66 20.74
C ILE A 176 3.89 0.64 22.25
N SER A 177 4.03 1.82 22.87
CA SER A 177 3.86 1.94 24.31
C SER A 177 2.42 1.51 24.63
N GLU A 178 2.27 0.71 25.69
CA GLU A 178 0.94 0.47 26.26
C GLU A 178 0.22 1.81 26.41
N PRO A 179 -1.10 1.87 26.16
CA PRO A 179 -1.86 3.09 26.38
C PRO A 179 -1.59 3.52 27.82
N THR A 180 -0.96 4.66 27.96
CA THR A 180 -0.74 5.28 29.26
C THR A 180 -2.09 5.31 29.96
N ARG A 181 -2.26 4.53 31.04
CA ARG A 181 -3.40 4.71 31.93
C ARG A 181 -3.33 6.17 32.33
N GLN A 182 -4.27 6.98 31.88
CA GLN A 182 -4.50 8.28 32.48
C GLN A 182 -4.79 7.99 33.96
N ALA A 183 -3.90 8.45 34.79
CA ALA A 183 -4.13 8.45 36.23
C ALA A 183 -5.40 9.30 36.43
N GLU A 184 -6.38 8.68 37.05
CA GLU A 184 -7.58 9.35 37.56
C GLU A 184 -7.19 10.43 38.60
#